data_ac4b326a9a75437266a35c96b2315d1b
#
_entry.id   ac4b326a9a75437266a35c96b2315d1b
#
_cell.length_a   1.000
_cell.length_b   1.000
_cell.length_c   1.000
_cell.angle_alpha   90.00
_cell.angle_beta   90.00
_cell.angle_gamma   90.00
#
_symmetry.space_group_name_H-M   'P 1'
#
loop_
_entity.id
_entity.type
_entity.pdbx_description
1 polymer ?
#
loop_
_entity_poly.entity_id
_entity_poly.type
_entity_poly.pdbx_seq_one_letter_code
_entity_poly.pdbx_strand_id
1 'polypeptide(L)'
;LALCVLRRMNEIDADMRAGKWDYACRRPLGQVHGRTFGVVGMGEIGRATARKAAGLGFRVVCRSRSLVPGRRTPEGYDILTLDELLRTCDVVSFHTALTPETHHLLSAERIATMKPGAVVVNTARGAVIDTIALAQALEEGKLWGAGIDVFEDEPIDFTHPILRAPHTVLTSHAAYWSEESGRELRERTMQSAIDVVCGRRPADCLNADVFDRLS
;
A
#
# COMPACT_ATOMS: atom_id res chain seq x y z
N LEU A 1 4.35 4.65 5.98
CA LEU A 1 3.99 5.59 4.92
C LEU A 1 2.69 6.35 5.23
N ALA A 2 1.54 5.69 5.43
CA ALA A 2 0.25 6.36 5.69
C ALA A 2 0.32 7.42 6.80
N LEU A 3 0.92 7.09 7.94
CA LEU A 3 1.08 8.04 9.06
C LEU A 3 2.01 9.20 8.72
N CYS A 4 3.10 8.93 8.00
CA CYS A 4 4.03 9.98 7.57
C CYS A 4 3.33 11.00 6.67
N VAL A 5 2.51 10.53 5.72
CA VAL A 5 1.74 11.40 4.82
C VAL A 5 0.66 12.17 5.58
N LEU A 6 -0.19 11.48 6.36
CA LEU A 6 -1.29 12.10 7.12
C LEU A 6 -0.81 13.16 8.10
N ARG A 7 0.36 12.97 8.68
CA ARG A 7 0.96 13.87 9.67
C ARG A 7 2.02 14.78 9.08
N ARG A 8 2.29 14.71 7.77
CA ARG A 8 3.32 15.50 7.06
C ARG A 8 4.70 15.42 7.76
N MET A 9 5.04 14.24 8.27
CA MET A 9 6.21 14.09 9.16
C MET A 9 7.52 14.43 8.47
N ASN A 10 7.69 14.03 7.19
CA ASN A 10 8.86 14.37 6.39
C ASN A 10 9.03 15.89 6.17
N GLU A 11 7.93 16.60 5.99
CA GLU A 11 7.95 18.05 5.78
C GLU A 11 8.24 18.81 7.09
N ILE A 12 7.63 18.36 8.20
CA ILE A 12 7.88 18.95 9.53
C ILE A 12 9.32 18.69 9.97
N ASP A 13 9.87 17.48 9.73
CA ASP A 13 11.28 17.17 10.00
C ASP A 13 12.20 18.08 9.17
N ALA A 14 11.90 18.24 7.87
CA ALA A 14 12.69 19.13 6.99
C ALA A 14 12.65 20.59 7.47
N ASP A 15 11.49 21.09 7.89
CA ASP A 15 11.37 22.44 8.45
C ASP A 15 12.20 22.59 9.73
N MET A 16 12.16 21.62 10.64
CA MET A 16 12.97 21.62 11.86
C MET A 16 14.47 21.68 11.55
N ARG A 17 14.93 20.87 10.58
CA ARG A 17 16.34 20.87 10.16
C ARG A 17 16.75 22.18 9.48
N ALA A 18 15.80 22.86 8.85
CA ALA A 18 15.98 24.19 8.26
C ALA A 18 15.84 25.34 9.30
N GLY A 19 15.75 25.03 10.60
CA GLY A 19 15.66 26.02 11.69
C GLY A 19 14.27 26.67 11.83
N LYS A 20 13.22 26.07 11.26
CA LYS A 20 11.85 26.57 11.34
C LYS A 20 11.09 25.88 12.47
N TRP A 21 10.64 26.63 13.46
CA TRP A 21 9.80 26.15 14.57
C TRP A 21 8.37 26.66 14.40
N ASP A 22 7.66 26.13 13.39
CA ASP A 22 6.27 26.50 13.13
C ASP A 22 5.49 25.38 12.46
N TYR A 23 4.79 24.57 13.25
CA TYR A 23 3.90 23.54 12.73
C TYR A 23 2.65 24.12 12.06
N ALA A 24 2.28 25.36 12.33
CA ALA A 24 1.06 25.96 11.81
C ALA A 24 1.13 26.18 10.29
N CYS A 25 2.32 26.37 9.73
CA CYS A 25 2.53 26.45 8.28
C CYS A 25 2.23 25.13 7.55
N ARG A 26 2.15 24.01 8.30
CA ARG A 26 1.86 22.68 7.76
C ARG A 26 0.42 22.22 8.01
N ARG A 27 -0.47 23.11 8.41
CA ARG A 27 -1.90 22.79 8.54
C ARG A 27 -2.58 22.60 7.17
N PRO A 28 -3.66 21.75 7.14
CA PRO A 28 -4.26 21.03 8.25
C PRO A 28 -3.49 19.77 8.63
N LEU A 29 -3.44 19.44 9.95
CA LEU A 29 -2.90 18.19 10.48
C LEU A 29 -4.05 17.44 11.16
N GLY A 30 -4.62 16.46 10.47
CA GLY A 30 -5.76 15.70 11.00
C GLY A 30 -5.34 14.61 11.99
N GLN A 31 -6.20 14.30 12.95
CA GLN A 31 -6.03 13.10 13.77
C GLN A 31 -6.29 11.84 12.93
N VAL A 32 -5.72 10.73 13.37
CA VAL A 32 -5.86 9.41 12.70
C VAL A 32 -7.15 8.70 13.14
N HIS A 33 -7.46 8.78 14.44
CA HIS A 33 -8.60 8.11 15.05
C HIS A 33 -9.92 8.45 14.34
N GLY A 34 -10.70 7.44 14.03
CA GLY A 34 -12.01 7.56 13.38
C GLY A 34 -11.99 7.76 11.87
N ARG A 35 -10.82 7.98 11.26
CA ARG A 35 -10.71 7.99 9.78
C ARG A 35 -10.90 6.59 9.21
N THR A 36 -11.40 6.52 7.98
CA THR A 36 -11.62 5.25 7.29
C THR A 36 -10.39 4.84 6.49
N PHE A 37 -9.90 3.63 6.75
CA PHE A 37 -8.76 3.02 6.07
C PHE A 37 -9.24 1.89 5.17
N GLY A 38 -9.12 2.04 3.86
CA GLY A 38 -9.48 1.05 2.85
C GLY A 38 -8.28 0.16 2.50
N VAL A 39 -8.45 -1.14 2.63
CA VAL A 39 -7.45 -2.15 2.24
C VAL A 39 -7.90 -2.83 0.95
N VAL A 40 -7.15 -2.63 -0.13
CA VAL A 40 -7.39 -3.28 -1.42
C VAL A 40 -6.45 -4.48 -1.57
N GLY A 41 -7.00 -5.68 -1.45
CA GLY A 41 -6.24 -6.94 -1.37
C GLY A 41 -6.11 -7.45 0.06
N MET A 42 -6.83 -8.55 0.38
CA MET A 42 -6.88 -9.16 1.72
C MET A 42 -6.10 -10.48 1.79
N GLY A 43 -4.91 -10.51 1.17
CA GLY A 43 -3.89 -11.54 1.41
C GLY A 43 -3.22 -11.35 2.79
N GLU A 44 -2.13 -12.06 3.05
CA GLU A 44 -1.42 -11.99 4.35
C GLU A 44 -0.98 -10.57 4.71
N ILE A 45 -0.36 -9.83 3.76
CA ILE A 45 0.08 -8.45 3.98
C ILE A 45 -1.11 -7.52 4.21
N GLY A 46 -2.17 -7.63 3.38
CA GLY A 46 -3.36 -6.79 3.54
C GLY A 46 -4.06 -7.01 4.88
N ARG A 47 -4.20 -8.27 5.32
CA ARG A 47 -4.76 -8.60 6.66
C ARG A 47 -3.89 -8.05 7.79
N ALA A 48 -2.56 -8.18 7.68
CA ALA A 48 -1.63 -7.62 8.67
C ALA A 48 -1.73 -6.09 8.73
N THR A 49 -1.87 -5.43 7.58
CA THR A 49 -2.07 -3.99 7.48
C THR A 49 -3.41 -3.57 8.09
N ALA A 50 -4.49 -4.30 7.79
CA ALA A 50 -5.83 -4.05 8.34
C ALA A 50 -5.82 -4.10 9.88
N ARG A 51 -5.22 -5.15 10.47
CA ARG A 51 -5.08 -5.28 11.94
C ARG A 51 -4.31 -4.12 12.56
N LYS A 52 -3.19 -3.73 11.95
CA LYS A 52 -2.37 -2.61 12.43
C LYS A 52 -3.12 -1.28 12.32
N ALA A 53 -3.82 -1.04 11.21
CA ALA A 53 -4.64 0.16 11.02
C ALA A 53 -5.78 0.24 12.05
N ALA A 54 -6.46 -0.88 12.32
CA ALA A 54 -7.48 -0.95 13.38
C ALA A 54 -6.89 -0.64 14.76
N GLY A 55 -5.71 -1.18 15.08
CA GLY A 55 -4.98 -0.89 16.33
C GLY A 55 -4.57 0.58 16.50
N LEU A 56 -4.39 1.30 15.41
CA LEU A 56 -4.14 2.75 15.40
C LEU A 56 -5.43 3.59 15.51
N GLY A 57 -6.60 2.95 15.56
CA GLY A 57 -7.89 3.64 15.71
C GLY A 57 -8.56 4.03 14.40
N PHE A 58 -8.11 3.52 13.25
CA PHE A 58 -8.85 3.64 12.01
C PHE A 58 -10.09 2.75 11.99
N ARG A 59 -11.16 3.23 11.36
CA ARG A 59 -12.23 2.35 10.89
C ARG A 59 -11.74 1.66 9.62
N VAL A 60 -11.56 0.34 9.68
CA VAL A 60 -11.06 -0.43 8.54
C VAL A 60 -12.21 -0.96 7.69
N VAL A 61 -12.09 -0.80 6.37
CA VAL A 61 -12.93 -1.45 5.36
C VAL A 61 -12.01 -2.13 4.34
N CYS A 62 -12.52 -3.10 3.61
CA CYS A 62 -11.67 -3.84 2.69
C CYS A 62 -12.36 -4.22 1.39
N ARG A 63 -11.53 -4.56 0.39
CA ARG A 63 -11.91 -5.14 -0.88
C ARG A 63 -10.92 -6.23 -1.28
N SER A 64 -11.42 -7.39 -1.71
CA SER A 64 -10.61 -8.44 -2.31
C SER A 64 -11.46 -9.21 -3.32
N ARG A 65 -10.82 -9.80 -4.34
CA ARG A 65 -11.52 -10.58 -5.38
C ARG A 65 -12.33 -11.77 -4.80
N SER A 66 -11.80 -12.40 -3.76
CA SER A 66 -12.43 -13.56 -3.09
C SER A 66 -13.50 -13.18 -2.05
N LEU A 67 -13.73 -11.89 -1.78
CA LEU A 67 -14.66 -11.43 -0.77
C LEU A 67 -15.92 -10.83 -1.40
N VAL A 68 -17.08 -11.11 -0.79
CA VAL A 68 -18.38 -10.66 -1.27
C VAL A 68 -18.73 -9.31 -0.64
N PRO A 69 -18.93 -8.24 -1.43
CA PRO A 69 -19.35 -6.94 -0.91
C PRO A 69 -20.68 -7.03 -0.11
N GLY A 70 -20.85 -6.13 0.86
CA GLY A 70 -22.00 -6.11 1.76
C GLY A 70 -21.93 -7.09 2.93
N ARG A 71 -20.85 -7.88 3.02
CA ARG A 71 -20.57 -8.77 4.15
C ARG A 71 -19.43 -8.22 5.00
N ARG A 72 -19.11 -8.95 6.07
CA ARG A 72 -17.94 -8.69 6.92
C ARG A 72 -16.94 -9.82 6.84
N THR A 73 -15.67 -9.46 7.04
CA THR A 73 -14.60 -10.46 7.24
C THR A 73 -14.75 -11.10 8.64
N PRO A 74 -14.07 -12.24 8.89
CA PRO A 74 -14.05 -12.84 10.23
C PRO A 74 -13.55 -11.88 11.33
N GLU A 75 -12.67 -10.94 10.95
CA GLU A 75 -12.14 -9.90 11.84
C GLU A 75 -13.12 -8.72 12.04
N GLY A 76 -14.28 -8.73 11.37
CA GLY A 76 -15.35 -7.73 11.52
C GLY A 76 -15.24 -6.52 10.57
N TYR A 77 -14.35 -6.52 9.59
CA TYR A 77 -14.21 -5.42 8.61
C TYR A 77 -15.31 -5.48 7.56
N ASP A 78 -15.93 -4.34 7.25
CA ASP A 78 -16.92 -4.25 6.18
C ASP A 78 -16.26 -4.46 4.82
N ILE A 79 -16.87 -5.31 3.98
CA ILE A 79 -16.40 -5.59 2.62
C ILE A 79 -17.19 -4.71 1.66
N LEU A 80 -16.47 -3.84 0.93
CA LEU A 80 -17.03 -2.90 -0.04
C LEU A 80 -16.69 -3.31 -1.47
N THR A 81 -17.41 -2.77 -2.44
CA THR A 81 -16.94 -2.70 -3.83
C THR A 81 -15.72 -1.76 -3.89
N LEU A 82 -14.91 -1.87 -4.96
CA LEU A 82 -13.77 -0.98 -5.13
C LEU A 82 -14.20 0.48 -5.20
N ASP A 83 -15.24 0.78 -5.95
CA ASP A 83 -15.71 2.14 -6.16
C ASP A 83 -16.31 2.77 -4.88
N GLU A 84 -17.01 1.98 -4.05
CA GLU A 84 -17.47 2.43 -2.73
C GLU A 84 -16.30 2.74 -1.81
N LEU A 85 -15.28 1.85 -1.78
CA LEU A 85 -14.07 2.03 -1.00
C LEU A 85 -13.33 3.31 -1.41
N LEU A 86 -13.11 3.53 -2.70
CA LEU A 86 -12.44 4.72 -3.21
C LEU A 86 -13.18 6.02 -2.86
N ARG A 87 -14.52 6.01 -2.95
CA ARG A 87 -15.33 7.21 -2.63
C ARG A 87 -15.40 7.54 -1.15
N THR A 88 -15.19 6.58 -0.27
CA THR A 88 -15.48 6.76 1.17
C THR A 88 -14.25 6.81 2.06
N CYS A 89 -13.12 6.21 1.63
CA CYS A 89 -11.94 6.10 2.48
C CYS A 89 -11.09 7.36 2.53
N ASP A 90 -10.58 7.66 3.72
CA ASP A 90 -9.58 8.73 3.95
C ASP A 90 -8.17 8.26 3.54
N VAL A 91 -7.91 6.97 3.67
CA VAL A 91 -6.67 6.32 3.24
C VAL A 91 -7.01 5.07 2.44
N VAL A 92 -6.39 4.87 1.30
CA VAL A 92 -6.50 3.65 0.50
C VAL A 92 -5.13 3.03 0.32
N SER A 93 -4.97 1.78 0.77
CA SER A 93 -3.71 1.05 0.70
C SER A 93 -3.86 -0.21 -0.16
N PHE A 94 -2.96 -0.34 -1.14
CA PHE A 94 -2.98 -1.42 -2.12
C PHE A 94 -2.04 -2.56 -1.72
N HIS A 95 -2.57 -3.80 -1.75
CA HIS A 95 -1.90 -5.06 -1.39
C HIS A 95 -2.29 -6.18 -2.36
N THR A 96 -2.44 -5.84 -3.63
CA THR A 96 -2.79 -6.78 -4.70
C THR A 96 -1.54 -7.21 -5.47
N ALA A 97 -1.54 -8.44 -6.00
CA ALA A 97 -0.58 -8.81 -7.03
C ALA A 97 -0.87 -8.00 -8.32
N LEU A 98 0.15 -7.78 -9.13
CA LEU A 98 -0.01 -7.23 -10.47
C LEU A 98 -0.45 -8.35 -11.42
N THR A 99 -1.60 -8.16 -12.04
CA THR A 99 -2.17 -9.01 -13.08
C THR A 99 -2.80 -8.11 -14.16
N PRO A 100 -3.21 -8.63 -15.31
CA PRO A 100 -3.92 -7.81 -16.30
C PRO A 100 -5.14 -7.07 -15.71
N GLU A 101 -5.85 -7.70 -14.77
CA GLU A 101 -7.06 -7.10 -14.14
C GLU A 101 -6.72 -6.07 -13.06
N THR A 102 -5.50 -6.07 -12.54
CA THR A 102 -5.04 -5.13 -11.51
C THR A 102 -4.06 -4.09 -12.04
N HIS A 103 -3.69 -4.17 -13.31
CA HIS A 103 -2.94 -3.12 -13.99
C HIS A 103 -3.77 -1.84 -14.01
N HIS A 104 -3.21 -0.75 -13.53
CA HIS A 104 -3.90 0.52 -13.34
C HIS A 104 -5.27 0.35 -12.67
N LEU A 105 -5.32 -0.56 -11.66
CA LEU A 105 -6.53 -0.74 -10.86
C LEU A 105 -7.00 0.59 -10.27
N LEU A 106 -6.07 1.48 -9.92
CA LEU A 106 -6.32 2.88 -9.64
C LEU A 106 -5.93 3.70 -10.88
N SER A 107 -6.84 3.81 -11.84
CA SER A 107 -6.72 4.62 -13.05
C SER A 107 -7.05 6.09 -12.79
N ALA A 108 -6.82 6.97 -13.78
CA ALA A 108 -7.19 8.38 -13.73
C ALA A 108 -8.68 8.58 -13.42
N GLU A 109 -9.58 7.79 -14.06
CA GLU A 109 -11.03 7.88 -13.84
C GLU A 109 -11.38 7.51 -12.39
N ARG A 110 -10.76 6.48 -11.83
CA ARG A 110 -10.99 6.09 -10.44
C ARG A 110 -10.42 7.10 -9.45
N ILE A 111 -9.25 7.67 -9.73
CA ILE A 111 -8.69 8.79 -8.94
C ILE A 111 -9.68 9.95 -8.88
N ALA A 112 -10.29 10.30 -10.00
CA ALA A 112 -11.29 11.37 -10.06
C ALA A 112 -12.51 11.10 -9.15
N THR A 113 -12.88 9.82 -8.94
CA THR A 113 -13.99 9.43 -8.04
C THR A 113 -13.62 9.31 -6.58
N MET A 114 -12.34 9.31 -6.24
CA MET A 114 -11.88 9.19 -4.85
C MET A 114 -12.40 10.33 -3.98
N LYS A 115 -12.52 10.03 -2.68
CA LYS A 115 -12.83 11.04 -1.68
C LYS A 115 -11.83 12.20 -1.79
N PRO A 116 -12.29 13.46 -1.92
CA PRO A 116 -11.40 14.62 -1.90
C PRO A 116 -10.53 14.62 -0.65
N GLY A 117 -9.23 14.87 -0.80
CA GLY A 117 -8.29 14.86 0.30
C GLY A 117 -7.92 13.45 0.82
N ALA A 118 -8.21 12.39 0.09
CA ALA A 118 -7.75 11.05 0.45
C ALA A 118 -6.23 10.89 0.27
N VAL A 119 -5.68 9.92 0.99
CA VAL A 119 -4.28 9.47 0.89
C VAL A 119 -4.22 8.14 0.18
N VAL A 120 -3.28 8.01 -0.76
CA VAL A 120 -2.99 6.75 -1.46
C VAL A 120 -1.70 6.14 -0.93
N VAL A 121 -1.70 4.82 -0.66
CA VAL A 121 -0.49 4.08 -0.26
C VAL A 121 -0.32 2.87 -1.16
N ASN A 122 0.86 2.74 -1.76
CA ASN A 122 1.21 1.58 -2.57
C ASN A 122 2.56 0.97 -2.13
N THR A 123 2.48 -0.23 -1.59
CA THR A 123 3.63 -1.09 -1.26
C THR A 123 3.49 -2.46 -1.93
N ALA A 124 2.67 -2.56 -2.99
CA ALA A 124 2.38 -3.81 -3.69
C ALA A 124 3.20 -3.93 -4.97
N ARG A 125 2.74 -3.32 -6.07
CA ARG A 125 3.43 -3.19 -7.35
C ARG A 125 3.10 -1.85 -7.99
N GLY A 126 4.08 -1.21 -8.63
CA GLY A 126 3.94 0.14 -9.20
C GLY A 126 2.76 0.26 -10.15
N ALA A 127 2.72 -0.60 -11.17
CA ALA A 127 1.67 -0.59 -12.20
C ALA A 127 0.24 -0.97 -11.73
N VAL A 128 0.02 -1.15 -10.42
CA VAL A 128 -1.34 -1.20 -9.85
C VAL A 128 -1.99 0.19 -9.87
N ILE A 129 -1.20 1.23 -9.89
CA ILE A 129 -1.63 2.64 -9.90
C ILE A 129 -1.06 3.32 -11.14
N ASP A 130 -1.88 4.08 -11.84
CA ASP A 130 -1.43 5.07 -12.82
C ASP A 130 -0.72 6.20 -12.06
N THR A 131 0.61 6.13 -11.99
CA THR A 131 1.42 7.06 -11.19
C THR A 131 1.52 8.44 -11.81
N ILE A 132 1.31 8.58 -13.12
CA ILE A 132 1.19 9.89 -13.79
C ILE A 132 -0.10 10.58 -13.37
N ALA A 133 -1.24 9.88 -13.46
CA ALA A 133 -2.53 10.41 -13.03
C ALA A 133 -2.55 10.71 -11.51
N LEU A 134 -1.88 9.89 -10.71
CA LEU A 134 -1.72 10.14 -9.28
C LEU A 134 -0.95 11.45 -9.02
N ALA A 135 0.17 11.67 -9.71
CA ALA A 135 0.96 12.88 -9.57
C ALA A 135 0.13 14.12 -9.94
N GLN A 136 -0.61 14.06 -11.05
CA GLN A 136 -1.50 15.14 -11.45
C GLN A 136 -2.57 15.44 -10.40
N ALA A 137 -3.23 14.43 -9.86
CA ALA A 137 -4.27 14.61 -8.83
C ALA A 137 -3.73 15.21 -7.52
N LEU A 138 -2.47 14.96 -7.20
CA LEU A 138 -1.77 15.57 -6.07
C LEU A 138 -1.46 17.06 -6.34
N GLU A 139 -0.97 17.38 -7.53
CA GLU A 139 -0.71 18.78 -7.96
C GLU A 139 -1.99 19.62 -7.99
N GLU A 140 -3.09 19.05 -8.44
CA GLU A 140 -4.41 19.69 -8.47
C GLU A 140 -5.07 19.79 -7.08
N GLY A 141 -4.47 19.17 -6.05
CA GLY A 141 -5.03 19.16 -4.69
C GLY A 141 -6.29 18.31 -4.53
N LYS A 142 -6.60 17.44 -5.51
CA LYS A 142 -7.71 16.47 -5.43
C LYS A 142 -7.45 15.44 -4.33
N LEU A 143 -6.21 14.96 -4.23
CA LEU A 143 -5.74 14.05 -3.20
C LEU A 143 -4.85 14.81 -2.20
N TRP A 144 -4.86 14.35 -0.95
CA TRP A 144 -4.06 14.95 0.11
C TRP A 144 -2.58 14.62 -0.03
N GLY A 145 -2.26 13.38 -0.36
CA GLY A 145 -0.87 12.93 -0.47
C GLY A 145 -0.76 11.45 -0.81
N ALA A 146 0.46 10.99 -1.03
CA ALA A 146 0.73 9.60 -1.35
C ALA A 146 1.98 9.04 -0.65
N GLY A 147 1.90 7.77 -0.27
CA GLY A 147 3.02 6.99 0.23
C GLY A 147 3.35 5.86 -0.75
N ILE A 148 4.41 6.01 -1.54
CA ILE A 148 4.73 5.12 -2.66
C ILE A 148 6.09 4.48 -2.41
N ASP A 149 6.11 3.15 -2.38
CA ASP A 149 7.33 2.34 -2.22
C ASP A 149 7.74 1.65 -3.52
N VAL A 150 6.81 1.53 -4.47
CA VAL A 150 6.99 0.77 -5.71
C VAL A 150 6.57 1.60 -6.92
N PHE A 151 7.28 1.44 -8.04
CA PHE A 151 7.07 2.24 -9.24
C PHE A 151 6.79 1.34 -10.45
N GLU A 152 6.26 1.91 -11.53
CA GLU A 152 5.96 1.16 -12.76
C GLU A 152 7.25 0.65 -13.40
N ASP A 153 8.26 1.51 -13.45
CA ASP A 153 9.62 1.15 -13.82
C ASP A 153 10.55 1.27 -12.61
N GLU A 154 11.35 0.25 -12.34
CA GLU A 154 12.33 0.22 -11.26
C GLU A 154 13.73 -0.15 -11.80
N PRO A 155 14.73 0.74 -11.62
CA PRO A 155 14.70 2.05 -10.97
C PRO A 155 13.81 3.06 -11.70
N ILE A 156 13.15 3.95 -10.93
CA ILE A 156 12.32 5.02 -11.49
C ILE A 156 13.15 6.01 -12.31
N ASP A 157 12.58 6.54 -13.40
CA ASP A 157 13.14 7.71 -14.06
C ASP A 157 13.05 8.92 -13.11
N PHE A 158 14.20 9.52 -12.79
CA PHE A 158 14.27 10.67 -11.88
C PHE A 158 13.68 11.97 -12.46
N THR A 159 13.15 11.94 -13.68
CA THR A 159 12.30 13.01 -14.24
C THR A 159 10.81 12.80 -13.98
N HIS A 160 10.41 11.63 -13.46
CA HIS A 160 9.01 11.27 -13.24
C HIS A 160 8.28 12.27 -12.33
N PRO A 161 7.07 12.75 -12.71
CA PRO A 161 6.38 13.84 -12.00
C PRO A 161 6.05 13.50 -10.54
N ILE A 162 5.84 12.23 -10.18
CA ILE A 162 5.56 11.82 -8.80
C ILE A 162 6.66 12.26 -7.82
N LEU A 163 7.91 12.39 -8.28
CA LEU A 163 9.04 12.80 -7.44
C LEU A 163 8.97 14.27 -7.01
N ARG A 164 8.14 15.07 -7.67
CA ARG A 164 7.92 16.50 -7.38
C ARG A 164 6.53 16.78 -6.84
N ALA A 165 5.63 15.78 -6.90
CA ALA A 165 4.27 15.93 -6.44
C ALA A 165 4.21 16.25 -4.93
N PRO A 166 3.32 17.15 -4.49
CA PRO A 166 3.27 17.58 -3.10
C PRO A 166 2.81 16.44 -2.17
N HIS A 167 3.23 16.52 -0.92
CA HIS A 167 2.81 15.64 0.18
C HIS A 167 3.05 14.14 -0.10
N THR A 168 4.15 13.84 -0.79
CA THR A 168 4.56 12.46 -1.06
C THR A 168 5.60 11.98 -0.03
N VAL A 169 5.55 10.71 0.28
CA VAL A 169 6.60 9.95 0.96
C VAL A 169 6.97 8.80 0.04
N LEU A 170 8.18 8.86 -0.50
CA LEU A 170 8.67 7.93 -1.52
C LEU A 170 9.82 7.10 -0.95
N THR A 171 9.80 5.80 -1.21
CA THR A 171 10.85 4.86 -0.81
C THR A 171 11.19 3.93 -1.96
N SER A 172 12.39 3.35 -1.94
CA SER A 172 12.98 2.62 -3.07
C SER A 172 12.73 1.12 -2.96
N HIS A 173 11.47 0.69 -2.95
CA HIS A 173 11.04 -0.71 -2.80
C HIS A 173 11.64 -1.34 -1.53
N ALA A 174 11.58 -0.59 -0.43
CA ALA A 174 12.22 -0.95 0.85
C ALA A 174 11.22 -1.27 1.97
N ALA A 175 9.91 -1.19 1.72
CA ALA A 175 8.89 -1.39 2.76
C ALA A 175 8.88 -2.81 3.34
N TYR A 176 9.42 -3.80 2.61
CA TYR A 176 9.55 -5.18 3.09
C TYR A 176 10.81 -5.41 3.92
N TRP A 177 11.83 -4.54 3.79
CA TRP A 177 13.16 -4.79 4.31
C TRP A 177 13.31 -4.42 5.78
N SER A 178 13.87 -5.32 6.55
CA SER A 178 14.56 -5.12 7.82
C SER A 178 15.70 -6.14 7.89
N GLU A 179 16.61 -6.00 8.86
CA GLU A 179 17.67 -6.99 9.08
C GLU A 179 17.09 -8.38 9.36
N GLU A 180 15.98 -8.43 10.12
CA GLU A 180 15.29 -9.67 10.45
C GLU A 180 14.61 -10.29 9.22
N SER A 181 13.83 -9.49 8.46
CA SER A 181 13.15 -9.99 7.25
C SER A 181 14.14 -10.43 6.19
N GLY A 182 15.27 -9.71 6.04
CA GLY A 182 16.34 -10.10 5.12
C GLY A 182 17.03 -11.41 5.52
N ARG A 183 17.18 -11.66 6.84
CA ARG A 183 17.70 -12.92 7.36
C ARG A 183 16.70 -14.05 7.11
N GLU A 184 15.45 -13.87 7.53
CA GLU A 184 14.38 -14.85 7.33
C GLU A 184 14.22 -15.24 5.86
N LEU A 185 14.24 -14.25 4.96
CA LEU A 185 14.14 -14.51 3.52
C LEU A 185 15.24 -15.44 3.03
N ARG A 186 16.50 -15.18 3.44
CA ARG A 186 17.64 -16.03 3.06
C ARG A 186 17.51 -17.45 3.64
N GLU A 187 17.18 -17.56 4.92
CA GLU A 187 17.03 -18.85 5.60
C GLU A 187 15.92 -19.69 4.95
N ARG A 188 14.74 -19.11 4.72
CA ARG A 188 13.61 -19.82 4.09
C ARG A 188 13.91 -20.20 2.63
N THR A 189 14.59 -19.33 1.88
CA THR A 189 15.00 -19.63 0.50
C THR A 189 15.97 -20.82 0.47
N MET A 190 16.99 -20.81 1.33
CA MET A 190 17.94 -21.92 1.44
C MET A 190 17.26 -23.22 1.91
N GLN A 191 16.38 -23.14 2.91
CA GLN A 191 15.62 -24.31 3.38
C GLN A 191 14.74 -24.89 2.28
N SER A 192 14.06 -24.04 1.51
CA SER A 192 13.24 -24.48 0.37
C SER A 192 14.07 -25.19 -0.70
N ALA A 193 15.27 -24.68 -1.01
CA ALA A 193 16.20 -25.33 -1.95
C ALA A 193 16.67 -26.71 -1.43
N ILE A 194 17.03 -26.81 -0.15
CA ILE A 194 17.43 -28.06 0.50
C ILE A 194 16.28 -29.07 0.45
N ASP A 195 15.06 -28.64 0.74
CA ASP A 195 13.89 -29.53 0.74
C ASP A 195 13.66 -30.12 -0.64
N VAL A 196 13.73 -29.31 -1.71
CA VAL A 196 13.59 -29.79 -3.09
C VAL A 196 14.69 -30.80 -3.43
N VAL A 197 15.96 -30.51 -3.13
CA VAL A 197 17.09 -31.42 -3.41
C VAL A 197 16.95 -32.74 -2.64
N CYS A 198 16.39 -32.68 -1.44
CA CYS A 198 16.13 -33.89 -0.62
C CYS A 198 14.80 -34.59 -0.97
N GLY A 199 14.11 -34.21 -2.03
CA GLY A 199 12.81 -34.79 -2.43
C GLY A 199 11.66 -34.44 -1.49
N ARG A 200 11.81 -33.42 -0.65
CA ARG A 200 10.76 -32.93 0.26
C ARG A 200 10.04 -31.74 -0.36
N ARG A 201 8.76 -31.63 -0.07
CA ARG A 201 7.97 -30.45 -0.48
C ARG A 201 8.31 -29.27 0.44
N PRO A 202 8.73 -28.10 -0.12
CA PRO A 202 8.93 -26.90 0.68
C PRO A 202 7.64 -26.41 1.33
N ALA A 203 7.74 -25.81 2.52
CA ALA A 203 6.58 -25.28 3.25
C ALA A 203 5.83 -24.20 2.48
N ASP A 204 6.56 -23.37 1.72
CA ASP A 204 6.02 -22.23 0.96
C ASP A 204 5.81 -22.55 -0.53
N CYS A 205 5.59 -23.82 -0.90
CA CYS A 205 5.43 -24.23 -2.28
C CYS A 205 4.10 -23.72 -2.88
N LEU A 206 4.17 -22.81 -3.86
CA LEU A 206 3.00 -22.24 -4.54
C LEU A 206 2.35 -23.18 -5.55
N ASN A 207 3.13 -24.07 -6.14
CA ASN A 207 2.71 -25.07 -7.14
C ASN A 207 2.86 -26.49 -6.61
N ALA A 208 2.28 -26.72 -5.47
CA ALA A 208 2.41 -27.95 -4.69
C ALA A 208 2.02 -29.23 -5.46
N ASP A 209 1.10 -29.13 -6.41
CA ASP A 209 0.66 -30.20 -7.30
C ASP A 209 1.78 -30.77 -8.20
N VAL A 210 2.90 -30.04 -8.34
CA VAL A 210 4.08 -30.56 -9.05
C VAL A 210 4.68 -31.75 -8.31
N PHE A 211 4.69 -31.76 -6.98
CA PHE A 211 5.21 -32.87 -6.20
C PHE A 211 4.38 -34.15 -6.33
N ASP A 212 3.05 -34.00 -6.52
CA ASP A 212 2.15 -35.14 -6.72
C ASP A 212 2.39 -35.84 -8.08
N ARG A 213 3.08 -35.15 -9.02
CA ARG A 213 3.44 -35.69 -10.35
C ARG A 213 4.86 -36.29 -10.38
N LEU A 214 5.67 -36.04 -9.36
CA LEU A 214 7.04 -36.57 -9.27
C LEU A 214 7.14 -37.81 -8.39
N SER A 215 6.07 -38.17 -7.70
CA SER A 215 5.88 -39.42 -6.93
C SER A 215 5.20 -40.49 -7.78
#